data_77e532c68c2dc5c15d935f5781c0914c
#
_entry.id   77e532c68c2dc5c15d935f5781c0914c
#
_cell.length_a   1.000
_cell.length_b   1.000
_cell.length_c   1.000
_cell.angle_alpha   90.00
_cell.angle_beta   90.00
_cell.angle_gamma   90.00
#
_symmetry.space_group_name_H-M   'P 1'
#
loop_
_entity.id
_entity.type
_entity.pdbx_description
1 polymer ?
#
loop_
_entity_poly.entity_id
_entity_poly.type
_entity_poly.pdbx_seq_one_letter_code
_entity_poly.pdbx_strand_id
1 'polypeptide(L)'
;LPVAGEKPDFSADLPNWSNAHKITSVEWVEYDEGWEWEKDMSANDTFKEGYWYVVYVHFETTSGNNFSETINPHINNETAKISGPAVQANRTKVSIYKAYQATKALTAISKVDLNVVKPVVGKTPTFAKVDTTQYFSEKYGTVSNCSNGVTWTNQSNNINITVNNPFKEGAKYTVTYYLTAKDGYKFTTATACTINGSVASISVTDATHAKVSLSDLVPGDGKKEISDLALSVTAPKDGEKPNYTKIDGTGYYSDNGINGTSTKIYKNGIAWYKSASSYISPGTTETFKGGSEYTIKIALTAK
;
A
#
# COMPACT_ATOMS: atom_id res chain seq x y z
N LEU A 1 10.28 -17.21 19.30
CA LEU A 1 10.13 -18.58 18.78
C LEU A 1 11.19 -18.83 17.73
N PRO A 2 11.81 -20.05 17.66
CA PRO A 2 12.82 -20.37 16.66
C PRO A 2 12.22 -20.43 15.25
N VAL A 3 12.84 -19.68 14.34
CA VAL A 3 12.54 -19.68 12.90
C VAL A 3 13.83 -20.00 12.15
N ALA A 4 13.82 -20.95 11.24
CA ALA A 4 15.00 -21.36 10.50
C ALA A 4 15.67 -20.14 9.81
N GLY A 5 17.01 -20.07 9.91
CA GLY A 5 17.80 -18.93 9.44
C GLY A 5 17.89 -17.73 10.37
N GLU A 6 17.01 -17.59 11.36
CA GLU A 6 17.12 -16.55 12.39
C GLU A 6 18.10 -16.97 13.49
N LYS A 7 18.66 -15.99 14.21
CA LYS A 7 19.57 -16.22 15.33
C LYS A 7 18.82 -16.37 16.64
N PRO A 8 19.36 -17.13 17.61
CA PRO A 8 18.78 -17.19 18.94
C PRO A 8 18.90 -15.83 19.66
N ASP A 9 17.85 -15.47 20.40
CA ASP A 9 17.85 -14.33 21.31
C ASP A 9 18.23 -14.81 22.71
N PHE A 10 19.32 -14.28 23.24
CA PHE A 10 19.83 -14.55 24.58
C PHE A 10 19.36 -13.54 25.62
N SER A 11 18.41 -12.67 25.26
CA SER A 11 17.73 -11.77 26.17
C SER A 11 16.35 -12.30 26.55
N ALA A 12 15.88 -11.93 27.72
CA ALA A 12 14.51 -12.16 28.13
C ALA A 12 14.08 -11.06 29.10
N ASP A 13 12.83 -10.63 28.98
CA ASP A 13 12.25 -9.60 29.81
C ASP A 13 11.35 -10.18 30.90
N LEU A 14 11.41 -9.59 32.07
CA LEU A 14 10.45 -9.85 33.15
C LEU A 14 9.29 -8.86 33.07
N PRO A 15 8.07 -9.29 33.42
CA PRO A 15 6.98 -8.35 33.60
C PRO A 15 7.36 -7.25 34.61
N ASN A 16 6.99 -6.00 34.33
CA ASN A 16 7.34 -4.80 35.11
C ASN A 16 6.98 -4.84 36.59
N TRP A 17 6.17 -5.81 37.03
CA TRP A 17 5.74 -6.00 38.42
C TRP A 17 6.62 -6.98 39.22
N SER A 18 7.65 -7.55 38.62
CA SER A 18 8.45 -8.59 39.26
C SER A 18 9.79 -8.05 39.79
N ASN A 19 9.80 -7.62 41.04
CA ASN A 19 11.02 -7.16 41.72
C ASN A 19 11.67 -8.24 42.61
N ALA A 20 11.06 -9.43 42.77
CA ALA A 20 11.49 -10.47 43.66
C ALA A 20 12.60 -11.36 43.08
N HIS A 21 12.86 -11.30 41.78
CA HIS A 21 13.86 -12.09 41.07
C HIS A 21 14.39 -11.38 39.83
N LYS A 22 15.52 -11.85 39.33
CA LYS A 22 16.16 -11.39 38.09
C LYS A 22 16.53 -12.56 37.22
N ILE A 23 16.60 -12.34 35.92
CA ILE A 23 17.19 -13.28 34.96
C ILE A 23 18.70 -13.14 35.03
N THR A 24 19.40 -14.28 35.12
CA THR A 24 20.86 -14.33 35.18
C THR A 24 21.49 -14.73 33.86
N SER A 25 20.85 -15.64 33.12
CA SER A 25 21.24 -16.05 31.77
C SER A 25 20.08 -16.66 31.02
N VAL A 26 20.20 -16.65 29.68
CA VAL A 26 19.37 -17.39 28.74
C VAL A 26 20.28 -18.25 27.91
N GLU A 27 19.95 -19.51 27.76
CA GLU A 27 20.75 -20.50 27.02
C GLU A 27 19.83 -21.18 25.99
N TRP A 28 20.40 -21.50 24.82
CA TRP A 28 19.73 -22.27 23.78
C TRP A 28 20.52 -23.53 23.47
N VAL A 29 19.81 -24.64 23.41
CA VAL A 29 20.41 -25.96 23.06
C VAL A 29 19.73 -26.49 21.82
N GLU A 30 20.51 -26.91 20.83
CA GLU A 30 20.05 -27.50 19.56
C GLU A 30 19.99 -29.03 19.69
N TYR A 31 18.88 -29.60 19.24
CA TYR A 31 18.66 -31.02 19.05
C TYR A 31 18.24 -31.24 17.60
N ASP A 32 18.62 -32.35 16.99
CA ASP A 32 18.17 -32.70 15.65
C ASP A 32 16.66 -33.04 15.59
N GLU A 33 16.17 -33.42 14.43
CA GLU A 33 14.77 -33.81 14.23
C GLU A 33 14.36 -35.02 15.06
N GLY A 34 15.31 -35.89 15.45
CA GLY A 34 15.14 -37.10 16.25
C GLY A 34 15.32 -36.88 17.76
N TRP A 35 15.54 -35.63 18.23
CA TRP A 35 15.85 -35.28 19.63
C TRP A 35 17.26 -35.76 20.10
N GLU A 36 18.20 -35.98 19.20
CA GLU A 36 19.59 -36.16 19.57
C GLU A 36 20.27 -34.81 19.80
N TRP A 37 21.02 -34.68 20.88
CA TRP A 37 21.76 -33.47 21.23
C TRP A 37 22.82 -33.16 20.17
N GLU A 38 22.81 -31.90 19.70
CA GLU A 38 23.77 -31.40 18.73
C GLU A 38 24.81 -30.50 19.39
N LYS A 39 24.34 -29.39 20.00
CA LYS A 39 25.23 -28.39 20.60
C LYS A 39 24.50 -27.40 21.49
N ASP A 40 25.28 -26.71 22.32
CA ASP A 40 24.88 -25.45 22.91
C ASP A 40 25.05 -24.35 21.86
N MET A 41 24.06 -23.49 21.70
CA MET A 41 24.03 -22.44 20.68
C MET A 41 24.80 -21.20 21.16
N SER A 42 25.43 -20.53 20.20
CA SER A 42 26.02 -19.19 20.35
C SER A 42 25.22 -18.13 19.61
N ALA A 43 25.50 -16.84 19.86
CA ALA A 43 24.87 -15.72 19.17
C ALA A 43 25.17 -15.66 17.66
N ASN A 44 26.12 -16.48 17.15
CA ASN A 44 26.43 -16.57 15.72
C ASN A 44 25.72 -17.73 15.02
N ASP A 45 25.13 -18.64 15.77
CA ASP A 45 24.37 -19.75 15.22
C ASP A 45 23.01 -19.30 14.69
N THR A 46 22.41 -20.13 13.84
CA THR A 46 21.05 -19.92 13.32
C THR A 46 20.22 -21.17 13.51
N PHE A 47 18.93 -20.99 13.70
CA PHE A 47 17.99 -22.10 13.77
C PHE A 47 17.90 -22.82 12.43
N LYS A 48 17.77 -24.15 12.44
CA LYS A 48 17.60 -25.05 11.28
C LYS A 48 16.14 -25.51 11.23
N GLU A 49 15.54 -25.54 10.04
CA GLU A 49 14.16 -26.03 9.84
C GLU A 49 14.01 -27.47 10.35
N GLY A 50 12.95 -27.73 11.09
CA GLY A 50 12.63 -29.07 11.62
C GLY A 50 13.37 -29.47 12.89
N TYR A 51 14.49 -28.82 13.22
CA TYR A 51 15.26 -29.08 14.43
C TYR A 51 14.52 -28.62 15.68
N TRP A 52 14.81 -29.25 16.80
CA TRP A 52 14.31 -28.90 18.11
C TRP A 52 15.27 -28.00 18.86
N TYR A 53 14.76 -27.04 19.56
CA TYR A 53 15.51 -26.07 20.33
C TYR A 53 14.94 -25.98 21.74
N VAL A 54 15.78 -26.09 22.74
CA VAL A 54 15.39 -25.91 24.15
C VAL A 54 15.97 -24.59 24.63
N VAL A 55 15.10 -23.68 25.03
CA VAL A 55 15.53 -22.46 25.73
C VAL A 55 15.48 -22.69 27.23
N TYR A 56 16.58 -22.40 27.90
CA TYR A 56 16.69 -22.34 29.35
C TYR A 56 16.79 -20.91 29.79
N VAL A 57 15.98 -20.54 30.80
CA VAL A 57 16.03 -19.23 31.44
C VAL A 57 16.37 -19.44 32.91
N HIS A 58 17.47 -18.84 33.35
CA HIS A 58 17.99 -18.96 34.69
C HIS A 58 17.64 -17.75 35.51
N PHE A 59 17.16 -17.99 36.73
CA PHE A 59 16.70 -16.94 37.62
C PHE A 59 17.43 -17.02 38.96
N GLU A 60 17.60 -15.87 39.58
CA GLU A 60 18.05 -15.69 40.93
C GLU A 60 17.11 -14.73 41.68
N THR A 61 16.80 -15.04 42.95
CA THR A 61 16.00 -14.13 43.73
C THR A 61 16.80 -12.89 44.15
N THR A 62 16.08 -11.77 44.29
CA THR A 62 16.66 -10.59 44.92
C THR A 62 16.71 -10.77 46.45
N SER A 63 17.55 -9.98 47.16
CA SER A 63 17.76 -10.09 48.60
C SER A 63 16.44 -10.15 49.39
N GLY A 64 16.36 -11.11 50.30
CA GLY A 64 15.20 -11.32 51.16
C GLY A 64 14.05 -12.14 50.54
N ASN A 65 14.19 -12.61 49.32
CA ASN A 65 13.18 -13.42 48.63
C ASN A 65 13.64 -14.87 48.43
N ASN A 66 12.67 -15.77 48.33
CA ASN A 66 12.89 -17.17 47.96
C ASN A 66 11.83 -17.62 46.96
N PHE A 67 12.20 -18.55 46.08
CA PHE A 67 11.22 -19.20 45.20
C PHE A 67 10.31 -20.13 46.04
N SER A 68 9.04 -20.22 45.66
CA SER A 68 8.10 -21.19 46.25
C SER A 68 8.55 -22.62 45.91
N GLU A 69 8.19 -23.59 46.74
CA GLU A 69 8.38 -25.01 46.44
C GLU A 69 7.60 -25.47 45.23
N THR A 70 6.47 -24.78 44.97
CA THR A 70 5.63 -24.98 43.81
C THR A 70 5.66 -23.73 42.93
N ILE A 71 6.29 -23.83 41.76
CA ILE A 71 6.34 -22.77 40.77
C ILE A 71 5.52 -23.20 39.56
N ASN A 72 4.76 -22.30 38.97
CA ASN A 72 4.08 -22.52 37.69
C ASN A 72 4.77 -21.67 36.61
N PRO A 73 5.82 -22.18 35.96
CA PRO A 73 6.66 -21.38 35.06
C PRO A 73 6.03 -21.24 33.69
N HIS A 74 6.23 -20.06 33.07
CA HIS A 74 5.83 -19.76 31.69
C HIS A 74 6.97 -19.11 30.93
N ILE A 75 7.09 -19.45 29.65
CA ILE A 75 7.93 -18.77 28.65
C ILE A 75 7.00 -18.41 27.48
N ASN A 76 6.96 -17.16 27.07
CA ASN A 76 6.07 -16.63 26.01
C ASN A 76 4.58 -16.99 26.23
N ASN A 77 4.11 -16.89 27.49
CA ASN A 77 2.75 -17.26 27.92
C ASN A 77 2.40 -18.75 27.79
N GLU A 78 3.36 -19.61 27.47
CA GLU A 78 3.18 -21.04 27.40
C GLU A 78 3.79 -21.72 28.63
N THR A 79 3.17 -22.80 29.12
CA THR A 79 3.68 -23.55 30.26
C THR A 79 5.09 -24.07 29.96
N ALA A 80 6.01 -23.75 30.83
CA ALA A 80 7.41 -24.22 30.83
C ALA A 80 7.60 -25.33 31.88
N LYS A 81 8.78 -25.95 31.86
CA LYS A 81 9.18 -26.94 32.85
C LYS A 81 10.32 -26.42 33.71
N ILE A 82 10.48 -26.95 34.91
CA ILE A 82 11.61 -26.66 35.77
C ILE A 82 12.73 -27.63 35.42
N SER A 83 13.96 -27.13 35.25
CA SER A 83 15.15 -27.93 34.95
C SER A 83 15.86 -28.31 36.24
N GLY A 84 16.20 -29.58 36.35
CA GLY A 84 16.95 -30.14 37.49
C GLY A 84 16.08 -30.35 38.75
N PRO A 85 16.73 -30.56 39.95
CA PRO A 85 16.00 -30.60 41.21
C PRO A 85 15.22 -29.28 41.37
N ALA A 86 13.94 -29.40 41.60
CA ALA A 86 12.87 -28.41 41.38
C ALA A 86 13.16 -27.01 41.92
N VAL A 87 13.90 -26.86 42.97
CA VAL A 87 14.43 -25.61 43.51
C VAL A 87 15.71 -25.96 44.23
N GLN A 88 16.79 -25.23 44.02
CA GLN A 88 18.00 -25.50 44.78
C GLN A 88 17.74 -25.43 46.29
N ALA A 89 18.49 -26.17 47.07
CA ALA A 89 18.27 -26.33 48.53
C ALA A 89 18.10 -25.03 49.30
N ASN A 90 18.71 -23.93 48.81
CA ASN A 90 18.57 -22.59 49.42
C ASN A 90 17.40 -21.75 48.82
N ARG A 91 16.68 -22.30 47.84
CA ARG A 91 15.53 -21.69 47.17
C ARG A 91 15.81 -20.29 46.53
N THR A 92 17.05 -19.98 46.25
CA THR A 92 17.42 -18.67 45.66
C THR A 92 17.65 -18.73 44.15
N LYS A 93 17.76 -19.93 43.55
CA LYS A 93 17.95 -20.09 42.10
C LYS A 93 16.99 -21.14 41.54
N VAL A 94 16.54 -20.88 40.32
CA VAL A 94 15.73 -21.81 39.54
C VAL A 94 16.04 -21.65 38.06
N SER A 95 15.99 -22.76 37.34
CA SER A 95 16.07 -22.76 35.89
C SER A 95 14.76 -23.32 35.32
N ILE A 96 14.21 -22.66 34.34
CA ILE A 96 13.03 -23.15 33.63
C ILE A 96 13.39 -23.35 32.17
N TYR A 97 12.68 -24.24 31.49
CA TYR A 97 12.92 -24.48 30.07
C TYR A 97 11.64 -24.75 29.29
N LYS A 98 11.72 -24.49 28.00
CA LYS A 98 10.69 -24.81 27.02
C LYS A 98 11.34 -25.29 25.73
N ALA A 99 10.79 -26.34 25.14
CA ALA A 99 11.21 -26.85 23.85
C ALA A 99 10.31 -26.30 22.73
N TYR A 100 10.92 -25.97 21.60
CA TYR A 100 10.26 -25.52 20.38
C TYR A 100 10.88 -26.23 19.18
N GLN A 101 10.04 -26.59 18.21
CA GLN A 101 10.56 -27.00 16.90
C GLN A 101 10.68 -25.77 16.01
N ALA A 102 11.83 -25.62 15.33
CA ALA A 102 12.01 -24.49 14.44
C ALA A 102 11.09 -24.59 13.21
N THR A 103 10.36 -23.52 12.99
CA THR A 103 9.51 -23.39 11.81
C THR A 103 10.34 -23.06 10.57
N LYS A 104 9.76 -23.26 9.39
CA LYS A 104 10.39 -22.93 8.11
C LYS A 104 10.86 -21.48 8.06
N ALA A 105 12.00 -21.24 7.40
CA ALA A 105 12.48 -19.90 7.12
C ALA A 105 11.47 -19.15 6.26
N LEU A 106 11.10 -17.94 6.70
CA LEU A 106 10.19 -17.09 5.94
C LEU A 106 10.96 -16.32 4.87
N THR A 107 10.48 -16.39 3.63
CA THR A 107 11.02 -15.61 2.51
C THR A 107 10.60 -14.14 2.65
N ALA A 108 11.56 -13.21 2.62
CA ALA A 108 11.25 -11.79 2.66
C ALA A 108 10.53 -11.34 1.39
N ILE A 109 9.41 -10.66 1.55
CA ILE A 109 8.72 -9.98 0.46
C ILE A 109 9.54 -8.73 0.12
N SER A 110 10.20 -8.76 -1.05
CA SER A 110 11.07 -7.67 -1.47
C SER A 110 10.30 -6.45 -2.01
N LYS A 111 9.09 -6.68 -2.56
CA LYS A 111 8.30 -5.64 -3.21
C LYS A 111 6.80 -5.85 -3.03
N VAL A 112 6.11 -4.73 -2.82
CA VAL A 112 4.63 -4.62 -2.80
C VAL A 112 4.21 -3.58 -3.82
N ASP A 113 3.54 -4.00 -4.90
CA ASP A 113 2.96 -3.13 -5.91
C ASP A 113 1.44 -3.20 -5.82
N LEU A 114 0.81 -2.09 -5.52
CA LEU A 114 -0.63 -1.98 -5.36
C LEU A 114 -1.22 -1.02 -6.38
N ASN A 115 -2.46 -1.30 -6.77
CA ASN A 115 -3.23 -0.41 -7.62
C ASN A 115 -4.56 -0.07 -6.94
N VAL A 116 -4.90 1.20 -6.97
CA VAL A 116 -6.18 1.70 -6.48
C VAL A 116 -6.80 2.65 -7.51
N VAL A 117 -8.12 2.66 -7.60
CA VAL A 117 -8.80 3.65 -8.43
C VAL A 117 -8.51 5.04 -7.85
N LYS A 118 -7.93 5.93 -8.68
CA LYS A 118 -7.62 7.30 -8.27
C LYS A 118 -8.89 8.01 -7.79
N PRO A 119 -8.81 8.81 -6.73
CA PRO A 119 -9.96 9.55 -6.24
C PRO A 119 -10.44 10.59 -7.26
N VAL A 120 -11.76 10.71 -7.42
CA VAL A 120 -12.42 11.65 -8.32
C VAL A 120 -13.52 12.34 -7.53
N VAL A 121 -13.63 13.67 -7.64
CA VAL A 121 -14.64 14.47 -6.97
C VAL A 121 -16.05 13.92 -7.23
N GLY A 122 -16.83 13.76 -6.16
CA GLY A 122 -18.19 13.21 -6.23
C GLY A 122 -18.30 11.70 -6.42
N LYS A 123 -17.19 10.97 -6.67
CA LYS A 123 -17.18 9.53 -6.70
C LYS A 123 -16.84 8.96 -5.32
N THR A 124 -17.32 7.77 -5.04
CA THR A 124 -17.06 7.06 -3.77
C THR A 124 -15.77 6.25 -3.85
N PRO A 125 -15.10 6.02 -2.71
CA PRO A 125 -13.89 5.21 -2.66
C PRO A 125 -14.15 3.75 -3.03
N THR A 126 -13.14 3.10 -3.61
CA THR A 126 -13.13 1.66 -3.86
C THR A 126 -12.30 0.95 -2.80
N PHE A 127 -12.71 -0.27 -2.45
CA PHE A 127 -12.09 -1.13 -1.43
C PHE A 127 -11.80 -2.50 -2.05
N ALA A 128 -11.07 -2.51 -3.16
CA ALA A 128 -10.74 -3.75 -3.85
C ALA A 128 -9.76 -4.60 -3.02
N LYS A 129 -10.10 -5.88 -2.82
CA LYS A 129 -9.22 -6.83 -2.17
C LYS A 129 -7.98 -7.06 -3.04
N VAL A 130 -6.83 -7.14 -2.39
CA VAL A 130 -5.58 -7.61 -3.00
C VAL A 130 -5.37 -9.05 -2.58
N ASP A 131 -4.99 -9.90 -3.52
CA ASP A 131 -4.63 -11.29 -3.26
C ASP A 131 -3.57 -11.72 -4.27
N THR A 132 -2.34 -11.90 -3.80
CA THR A 132 -1.17 -12.30 -4.59
C THR A 132 -0.66 -13.67 -4.17
N THR A 133 0.42 -14.13 -4.76
CA THR A 133 1.09 -15.37 -4.32
C THR A 133 1.79 -15.23 -2.97
N GLN A 134 2.15 -14.01 -2.54
CA GLN A 134 2.96 -13.76 -1.35
C GLN A 134 2.19 -13.10 -0.21
N TYR A 135 1.16 -12.32 -0.51
CA TYR A 135 0.37 -11.58 0.48
C TYR A 135 -1.05 -11.31 -0.01
N PHE A 136 -1.92 -10.96 0.90
CA PHE A 136 -3.29 -10.52 0.62
C PHE A 136 -3.69 -9.38 1.54
N SER A 137 -4.73 -8.62 1.16
CA SER A 137 -5.28 -7.57 2.00
C SER A 137 -6.45 -8.08 2.83
N GLU A 138 -6.37 -7.84 4.14
CA GLU A 138 -7.47 -8.10 5.06
C GLU A 138 -7.41 -7.17 6.26
N LYS A 139 -8.55 -6.99 6.92
CA LYS A 139 -8.61 -6.20 8.13
C LYS A 139 -7.95 -6.96 9.28
N TYR A 140 -6.97 -6.36 9.92
CA TYR A 140 -6.44 -6.81 11.21
C TYR A 140 -6.37 -5.64 12.21
N GLY A 141 -6.39 -5.98 13.50
CA GLY A 141 -6.42 -5.00 14.57
C GLY A 141 -7.73 -4.20 14.65
N THR A 142 -7.73 -3.17 15.48
CA THR A 142 -8.89 -2.31 15.70
C THR A 142 -8.85 -1.14 14.73
N VAL A 143 -9.50 -1.26 13.58
CA VAL A 143 -9.61 -0.18 12.60
C VAL A 143 -11.06 -0.02 12.14
N SER A 144 -11.57 1.21 12.17
CA SER A 144 -12.92 1.54 11.71
C SER A 144 -12.96 1.75 10.20
N ASN A 145 -14.11 1.48 9.57
CA ASN A 145 -14.36 1.70 8.14
C ASN A 145 -13.30 1.08 7.23
N CYS A 146 -12.79 -0.10 7.61
CA CYS A 146 -11.88 -0.90 6.82
C CYS A 146 -12.68 -1.99 6.11
N SER A 147 -12.61 -2.02 4.79
CA SER A 147 -13.24 -3.04 3.97
C SER A 147 -12.19 -3.71 3.10
N ASN A 148 -12.17 -5.06 3.06
CA ASN A 148 -11.18 -5.85 2.33
C ASN A 148 -9.71 -5.48 2.65
N GLY A 149 -9.44 -5.06 3.90
CA GLY A 149 -8.11 -4.60 4.29
C GLY A 149 -7.70 -3.23 3.73
N VAL A 150 -8.65 -2.41 3.28
CA VAL A 150 -8.39 -1.08 2.72
C VAL A 150 -9.12 -0.01 3.53
N THR A 151 -8.47 1.10 3.79
CA THR A 151 -9.08 2.32 4.33
C THR A 151 -8.78 3.52 3.45
N TRP A 152 -9.70 4.47 3.44
CA TRP A 152 -9.51 5.79 2.88
C TRP A 152 -9.72 6.83 3.98
N THR A 153 -8.68 7.56 4.32
CA THR A 153 -8.72 8.56 5.41
C THR A 153 -8.72 9.96 4.83
N ASN A 154 -9.70 10.78 5.23
CA ASN A 154 -9.66 12.20 4.94
C ASN A 154 -8.66 12.87 5.89
N GLN A 155 -7.62 13.49 5.35
CA GLN A 155 -6.51 14.05 6.14
C GLN A 155 -6.91 15.27 6.98
N SER A 156 -7.96 16.02 6.59
CA SER A 156 -8.37 17.24 7.31
C SER A 156 -8.97 16.96 8.68
N ASN A 157 -9.58 15.79 8.87
CA ASN A 157 -10.25 15.41 10.12
C ASN A 157 -9.81 14.04 10.65
N ASN A 158 -8.89 13.37 9.96
CA ASN A 158 -8.38 12.04 10.28
C ASN A 158 -9.48 10.96 10.43
N ILE A 159 -10.56 11.07 9.63
CA ILE A 159 -11.67 10.11 9.65
C ILE A 159 -11.60 9.21 8.43
N ASN A 160 -11.72 7.89 8.67
CA ASN A 160 -11.88 6.92 7.61
C ASN A 160 -13.27 7.04 6.98
N ILE A 161 -13.31 7.26 5.67
CA ILE A 161 -14.54 7.36 4.88
C ILE A 161 -15.00 5.98 4.42
N THR A 162 -16.29 5.87 4.12
CA THR A 162 -16.96 4.64 3.68
C THR A 162 -17.34 4.72 2.20
N VAL A 163 -17.89 3.63 1.65
CA VAL A 163 -18.49 3.59 0.31
C VAL A 163 -19.59 4.63 0.08
N ASN A 164 -20.16 5.19 1.16
CA ASN A 164 -21.22 6.20 1.07
C ASN A 164 -20.70 7.65 1.14
N ASN A 165 -19.38 7.83 1.33
CA ASN A 165 -18.78 9.16 1.46
C ASN A 165 -18.02 9.52 0.17
N PRO A 166 -18.56 10.36 -0.71
CA PRO A 166 -17.87 10.75 -1.92
C PRO A 166 -16.63 11.62 -1.61
N PHE A 167 -15.64 11.53 -2.47
CA PHE A 167 -14.47 12.41 -2.43
C PHE A 167 -14.87 13.86 -2.66
N LYS A 168 -14.31 14.78 -1.88
CA LYS A 168 -14.60 16.21 -1.93
C LYS A 168 -13.51 16.96 -2.67
N GLU A 169 -13.89 17.98 -3.40
CA GLU A 169 -12.97 18.90 -4.07
C GLU A 169 -12.03 19.59 -3.05
N GLY A 170 -10.75 19.71 -3.40
CA GLY A 170 -9.73 20.35 -2.57
C GLY A 170 -9.32 19.54 -1.31
N ALA A 171 -10.01 18.45 -0.99
CA ALA A 171 -9.62 17.61 0.13
C ALA A 171 -8.46 16.67 -0.24
N LYS A 172 -7.64 16.33 0.76
CA LYS A 172 -6.56 15.35 0.63
C LYS A 172 -6.93 14.05 1.34
N TYR A 173 -6.53 12.94 0.75
CA TYR A 173 -6.82 11.60 1.26
C TYR A 173 -5.57 10.75 1.37
N THR A 174 -5.57 9.83 2.33
CA THR A 174 -4.62 8.73 2.44
C THR A 174 -5.35 7.43 2.16
N VAL A 175 -4.83 6.61 1.26
CA VAL A 175 -5.23 5.21 1.15
C VAL A 175 -4.24 4.34 1.93
N THR A 176 -4.77 3.40 2.71
CA THR A 176 -3.95 2.43 3.47
C THR A 176 -4.45 1.02 3.20
N TYR A 177 -3.52 0.15 2.84
CA TYR A 177 -3.71 -1.28 2.74
C TYR A 177 -3.17 -1.97 3.99
N TYR A 178 -3.98 -2.83 4.59
CA TYR A 178 -3.62 -3.75 5.65
C TYR A 178 -3.31 -5.09 5.00
N LEU A 179 -2.06 -5.49 5.03
CA LEU A 179 -1.56 -6.67 4.31
C LEU A 179 -1.14 -7.76 5.27
N THR A 180 -1.52 -8.99 4.96
CA THR A 180 -1.10 -10.22 5.64
C THR A 180 -0.25 -11.05 4.68
N ALA A 181 0.93 -11.44 5.12
CA ALA A 181 1.81 -12.35 4.37
C ALA A 181 1.20 -13.76 4.37
N LYS A 182 1.31 -14.45 3.25
CA LYS A 182 0.94 -15.87 3.13
C LYS A 182 2.01 -16.76 3.75
N ASP A 183 1.66 -18.01 4.03
CA ASP A 183 2.57 -18.99 4.60
C ASP A 183 3.89 -19.06 3.82
N GLY A 184 5.00 -19.05 4.55
CA GLY A 184 6.35 -19.05 4.00
C GLY A 184 6.90 -17.68 3.63
N TYR A 185 6.13 -16.57 3.84
CA TYR A 185 6.57 -15.19 3.54
C TYR A 185 6.54 -14.30 4.76
N LYS A 186 7.38 -13.26 4.74
CA LYS A 186 7.39 -12.19 5.76
C LYS A 186 7.59 -10.82 5.15
N PHE A 187 7.02 -9.80 5.78
CA PHE A 187 7.35 -8.40 5.54
C PHE A 187 8.60 -8.00 6.31
N THR A 188 9.36 -7.07 5.74
CA THR A 188 10.52 -6.45 6.40
C THR A 188 10.48 -4.94 6.17
N THR A 189 11.23 -4.19 6.95
CA THR A 189 11.37 -2.73 6.76
C THR A 189 12.06 -2.37 5.44
N ALA A 190 12.73 -3.34 4.81
CA ALA A 190 13.36 -3.18 3.49
C ALA A 190 12.40 -3.47 2.31
N THR A 191 11.16 -3.89 2.57
CA THR A 191 10.16 -4.14 1.52
C THR A 191 9.85 -2.83 0.79
N ALA A 192 10.15 -2.78 -0.52
CA ALA A 192 9.81 -1.63 -1.35
C ALA A 192 8.30 -1.61 -1.65
N CYS A 193 7.67 -0.44 -1.57
CA CYS A 193 6.23 -0.33 -1.78
C CYS A 193 5.86 0.76 -2.77
N THR A 194 4.92 0.45 -3.68
CA THR A 194 4.28 1.44 -4.54
C THR A 194 2.76 1.28 -4.55
N ILE A 195 2.06 2.41 -4.75
CA ILE A 195 0.63 2.44 -5.05
C ILE A 195 0.45 3.28 -6.32
N ASN A 196 -0.13 2.70 -7.37
CA ASN A 196 -0.24 3.31 -8.70
C ASN A 196 1.11 3.81 -9.24
N GLY A 197 2.21 3.09 -8.97
CA GLY A 197 3.57 3.46 -9.36
C GLY A 197 4.23 4.55 -8.52
N SER A 198 3.51 5.21 -7.62
CA SER A 198 4.08 6.18 -6.67
C SER A 198 4.65 5.47 -5.44
N VAL A 199 5.81 5.91 -4.96
CA VAL A 199 6.42 5.37 -3.75
C VAL A 199 5.46 5.53 -2.57
N ALA A 200 5.20 4.42 -1.88
CA ALA A 200 4.32 4.35 -0.72
C ALA A 200 5.13 4.08 0.55
N SER A 201 4.60 4.49 1.70
CA SER A 201 5.21 4.17 3.00
C SER A 201 4.78 2.78 3.45
N ILE A 202 5.68 2.05 4.12
CA ILE A 202 5.39 0.79 4.80
C ILE A 202 5.63 0.93 6.30
N SER A 203 4.72 0.34 7.10
CA SER A 203 4.88 0.12 8.54
C SER A 203 4.67 -1.35 8.82
N VAL A 204 5.75 -2.06 9.14
CA VAL A 204 5.72 -3.49 9.49
C VAL A 204 5.28 -3.59 10.95
N THR A 205 4.14 -4.25 11.20
CA THR A 205 3.61 -4.47 12.55
C THR A 205 4.27 -5.68 13.21
N ASP A 206 4.44 -6.73 12.43
CA ASP A 206 5.15 -7.96 12.76
C ASP A 206 5.60 -8.68 11.46
N ALA A 207 6.19 -9.85 11.56
CA ALA A 207 6.69 -10.59 10.39
C ALA A 207 5.59 -10.86 9.33
N THR A 208 4.34 -11.01 9.75
CA THR A 208 3.23 -11.38 8.88
C THR A 208 2.30 -10.22 8.52
N HIS A 209 2.40 -9.08 9.20
CA HIS A 209 1.48 -7.95 9.00
C HIS A 209 2.20 -6.64 8.69
N ALA A 210 1.73 -5.95 7.68
CA ALA A 210 2.23 -4.63 7.31
C ALA A 210 1.11 -3.70 6.83
N LYS A 211 1.28 -2.39 7.06
CA LYS A 211 0.44 -1.33 6.51
C LYS A 211 1.20 -0.62 5.42
N VAL A 212 0.61 -0.49 4.24
CA VAL A 212 1.17 0.26 3.10
C VAL A 212 0.26 1.43 2.79
N SER A 213 0.80 2.64 2.82
CA SER A 213 0.00 3.88 2.71
C SER A 213 0.56 4.83 1.66
N LEU A 214 -0.35 5.48 0.93
CA LEU A 214 -0.04 6.60 0.06
C LEU A 214 -0.90 7.80 0.47
N SER A 215 -0.24 8.89 0.84
CA SER A 215 -0.86 10.13 1.30
C SER A 215 -0.96 11.18 0.19
N ASP A 216 -1.58 12.31 0.51
CA ASP A 216 -1.72 13.51 -0.34
C ASP A 216 -2.43 13.27 -1.68
N LEU A 217 -3.29 12.27 -1.71
CA LEU A 217 -4.14 12.02 -2.86
C LEU A 217 -5.23 13.08 -2.97
N VAL A 218 -5.14 13.92 -3.98
CA VAL A 218 -6.14 14.94 -4.30
C VAL A 218 -7.10 14.38 -5.36
N PRO A 219 -8.44 14.43 -5.11
CA PRO A 219 -9.40 14.00 -6.11
C PRO A 219 -9.34 14.86 -7.37
N GLY A 220 -9.20 14.21 -8.52
CA GLY A 220 -9.33 14.87 -9.81
C GLY A 220 -10.77 15.25 -10.13
N ASP A 221 -10.98 16.15 -11.08
CA ASP A 221 -12.31 16.57 -11.56
C ASP A 221 -13.04 15.51 -12.40
N GLY A 222 -12.40 14.37 -12.63
CA GLY A 222 -12.96 13.25 -13.40
C GLY A 222 -12.92 13.44 -14.92
N LYS A 223 -12.38 14.54 -15.38
CA LYS A 223 -12.24 14.80 -16.80
C LYS A 223 -11.07 14.03 -17.38
N LYS A 224 -11.26 13.50 -18.56
CA LYS A 224 -10.18 12.88 -19.31
C LYS A 224 -9.42 13.95 -20.07
N GLU A 225 -8.09 13.94 -19.96
CA GLU A 225 -7.25 14.77 -20.81
C GLU A 225 -7.36 14.31 -22.27
N ILE A 226 -7.49 15.26 -23.18
CA ILE A 226 -7.45 15.03 -24.62
C ILE A 226 -6.03 15.39 -25.06
N SER A 227 -5.19 14.39 -25.23
CA SER A 227 -3.79 14.54 -25.63
C SER A 227 -3.59 14.47 -27.13
N ASP A 228 -4.60 13.99 -27.87
CA ASP A 228 -4.53 13.82 -29.32
C ASP A 228 -5.80 14.36 -29.98
N LEU A 229 -5.63 15.20 -31.01
CA LEU A 229 -6.68 15.84 -31.80
C LEU A 229 -6.48 15.51 -33.27
N ALA A 230 -7.16 14.47 -33.74
CA ALA A 230 -7.22 14.16 -35.16
C ALA A 230 -8.46 14.82 -35.79
N LEU A 231 -8.25 15.84 -36.62
CA LEU A 231 -9.30 16.56 -37.31
C LEU A 231 -9.24 16.28 -38.84
N SER A 232 -10.40 16.02 -39.39
CA SER A 232 -10.54 15.92 -40.87
C SER A 232 -11.40 17.09 -41.37
N VAL A 233 -10.87 17.83 -42.30
CA VAL A 233 -11.57 18.95 -42.94
C VAL A 233 -11.53 18.78 -44.47
N THR A 234 -12.60 19.20 -45.13
CA THR A 234 -12.63 19.21 -46.60
C THR A 234 -11.67 20.27 -47.13
N ALA A 235 -10.72 19.88 -47.95
CA ALA A 235 -9.80 20.84 -48.56
C ALA A 235 -10.52 21.79 -49.49
N PRO A 236 -10.10 23.09 -49.56
CA PRO A 236 -10.70 24.07 -50.47
C PRO A 236 -10.51 23.64 -51.91
N LYS A 237 -11.57 23.74 -52.70
CA LYS A 237 -11.52 23.53 -54.17
C LYS A 237 -12.06 24.75 -54.88
N ASP A 238 -11.49 25.07 -56.04
CA ASP A 238 -11.90 26.19 -56.85
C ASP A 238 -13.41 26.14 -57.20
N GLY A 239 -14.10 27.24 -57.04
CA GLY A 239 -15.54 27.36 -57.24
C GLY A 239 -16.43 26.73 -56.18
N GLU A 240 -15.89 25.97 -55.21
CA GLU A 240 -16.67 25.35 -54.15
C GLU A 240 -16.83 26.34 -52.99
N LYS A 241 -17.96 26.19 -52.22
CA LYS A 241 -18.23 26.97 -50.98
C LYS A 241 -17.47 26.37 -49.84
N PRO A 242 -17.06 27.20 -48.83
CA PRO A 242 -16.49 26.72 -47.59
C PRO A 242 -17.41 25.75 -46.85
N ASN A 243 -16.82 24.66 -46.30
CA ASN A 243 -17.56 23.73 -45.48
C ASN A 243 -17.52 24.16 -44.00
N TYR A 244 -18.69 24.23 -43.39
CA TYR A 244 -18.86 24.54 -41.96
C TYR A 244 -19.60 23.40 -41.23
N THR A 245 -19.46 22.18 -41.70
CA THR A 245 -20.05 21.01 -41.04
C THR A 245 -19.44 20.84 -39.61
N LYS A 246 -20.30 20.74 -38.62
CA LYS A 246 -19.87 20.55 -37.23
C LYS A 246 -18.97 19.33 -37.12
N ILE A 247 -17.83 19.49 -36.44
CA ILE A 247 -16.93 18.40 -36.09
C ILE A 247 -17.43 17.84 -34.76
N ASP A 248 -17.61 16.53 -34.69
CA ASP A 248 -18.05 15.82 -33.48
C ASP A 248 -17.18 14.58 -33.28
N GLY A 249 -16.09 14.75 -32.53
CA GLY A 249 -15.15 13.68 -32.15
C GLY A 249 -15.55 12.97 -30.85
N THR A 250 -14.82 11.95 -30.49
CA THR A 250 -15.11 11.13 -29.30
C THR A 250 -15.05 11.92 -27.99
N GLY A 251 -14.13 12.89 -27.86
CA GLY A 251 -13.93 13.66 -26.64
C GLY A 251 -14.16 15.16 -26.79
N TYR A 252 -14.51 15.64 -28.00
CA TYR A 252 -14.65 17.07 -28.30
C TYR A 252 -15.63 17.30 -29.44
N TYR A 253 -16.08 18.54 -29.58
CA TYR A 253 -16.89 18.99 -30.72
C TYR A 253 -16.54 20.44 -31.07
N SER A 254 -16.79 20.82 -32.34
CA SER A 254 -16.62 22.22 -32.74
C SER A 254 -17.84 23.06 -32.33
N ASP A 255 -17.59 24.25 -31.72
CA ASP A 255 -18.65 25.11 -31.18
C ASP A 255 -18.27 26.58 -31.24
N ASN A 256 -19.31 27.42 -31.43
CA ASN A 256 -19.19 28.90 -31.39
C ASN A 256 -19.20 29.49 -29.97
N GLY A 257 -19.42 28.65 -28.93
CA GLY A 257 -19.53 29.11 -27.53
C GLY A 257 -18.20 29.51 -26.89
N ILE A 258 -17.08 29.41 -27.58
CA ILE A 258 -15.75 29.75 -27.06
C ILE A 258 -15.51 31.26 -27.16
N ASN A 259 -14.93 31.85 -26.13
CA ASN A 259 -14.51 33.25 -26.10
C ASN A 259 -13.69 33.64 -27.35
N GLY A 260 -14.10 34.67 -28.05
CA GLY A 260 -13.44 35.14 -29.26
C GLY A 260 -14.02 34.59 -30.59
N THR A 261 -15.01 33.68 -30.54
CA THR A 261 -15.72 33.23 -31.74
C THR A 261 -16.94 34.16 -32.01
N SER A 262 -16.89 34.89 -33.11
CA SER A 262 -18.04 35.70 -33.60
C SER A 262 -18.87 34.88 -34.58
N THR A 263 -20.19 34.86 -34.44
CA THR A 263 -21.12 34.22 -35.38
C THR A 263 -21.07 34.80 -36.80
N LYS A 264 -20.52 36.00 -36.95
CA LYS A 264 -20.25 36.59 -38.28
C LYS A 264 -19.09 35.92 -39.00
N ILE A 265 -18.19 35.31 -38.26
CA ILE A 265 -16.95 34.67 -38.77
C ILE A 265 -17.02 33.15 -38.67
N TYR A 266 -17.56 32.68 -37.55
CA TYR A 266 -17.64 31.26 -37.24
C TYR A 266 -19.04 30.69 -37.44
N LYS A 267 -19.12 29.50 -38.00
CA LYS A 267 -20.33 28.67 -38.03
C LYS A 267 -19.95 27.27 -37.56
N ASN A 268 -20.65 26.76 -36.57
CA ASN A 268 -20.34 25.48 -35.93
C ASN A 268 -18.87 25.37 -35.43
N GLY A 269 -18.31 26.51 -34.96
CA GLY A 269 -16.92 26.57 -34.49
C GLY A 269 -15.88 26.64 -35.60
N ILE A 270 -16.23 26.75 -36.87
CA ILE A 270 -15.33 26.76 -38.02
C ILE A 270 -15.32 28.12 -38.66
N ALA A 271 -14.13 28.63 -38.98
CA ALA A 271 -13.93 29.86 -39.75
C ALA A 271 -12.92 29.68 -40.87
N TRP A 272 -13.19 30.28 -42.04
CA TRP A 272 -12.31 30.28 -43.18
C TRP A 272 -11.79 31.70 -43.46
N TYR A 273 -10.46 31.81 -43.55
CA TYR A 273 -9.78 33.08 -43.76
C TYR A 273 -9.07 33.09 -45.12
N LYS A 274 -9.16 34.21 -45.81
CA LYS A 274 -8.43 34.51 -47.08
C LYS A 274 -7.08 35.19 -46.79
N SER A 275 -6.96 35.82 -45.64
CA SER A 275 -5.75 36.44 -45.11
C SER A 275 -5.89 36.59 -43.59
N ALA A 276 -4.90 37.13 -42.90
CA ALA A 276 -4.93 37.33 -41.43
C ALA A 276 -6.12 38.13 -40.95
N SER A 277 -6.67 39.06 -41.76
CA SER A 277 -7.77 39.95 -41.40
C SER A 277 -9.03 39.81 -42.28
N SER A 278 -9.01 38.98 -43.32
CA SER A 278 -10.10 38.79 -44.26
C SER A 278 -10.62 37.36 -44.20
N TYR A 279 -11.93 37.21 -43.97
CA TYR A 279 -12.60 35.92 -43.86
C TYR A 279 -13.76 35.77 -44.81
N ILE A 280 -14.17 34.49 -45.03
CA ILE A 280 -15.38 34.16 -45.75
C ILE A 280 -16.53 34.06 -44.75
N SER A 281 -17.51 34.95 -44.85
CA SER A 281 -18.65 34.93 -43.91
C SER A 281 -19.52 33.70 -44.15
N PRO A 282 -19.93 33.00 -43.08
CA PRO A 282 -20.89 31.89 -43.21
C PRO A 282 -22.18 32.34 -43.89
N GLY A 283 -22.69 31.56 -44.86
CA GLY A 283 -23.94 31.85 -45.56
C GLY A 283 -23.83 32.77 -46.78
N THR A 284 -22.63 33.27 -47.10
CA THR A 284 -22.39 34.03 -48.33
C THR A 284 -22.37 33.12 -49.55
N THR A 285 -22.45 33.74 -50.73
CA THR A 285 -22.27 33.06 -52.04
C THR A 285 -20.81 32.93 -52.41
N GLU A 286 -19.88 33.40 -51.59
CA GLU A 286 -18.46 33.39 -51.88
C GLU A 286 -17.91 31.97 -51.93
N THR A 287 -17.06 31.72 -52.91
CA THR A 287 -16.41 30.43 -53.20
C THR A 287 -14.90 30.56 -53.07
N PHE A 288 -14.22 29.45 -52.92
CA PHE A 288 -12.75 29.36 -53.01
C PHE A 288 -12.29 29.72 -54.41
N LYS A 289 -11.11 30.34 -54.53
CA LYS A 289 -10.47 30.65 -55.80
C LYS A 289 -9.20 29.86 -55.99
N GLY A 290 -9.04 29.23 -57.13
CA GLY A 290 -7.85 28.50 -57.49
C GLY A 290 -6.57 29.34 -57.37
N GLY A 291 -5.49 28.77 -56.90
CA GLY A 291 -4.21 29.46 -56.66
C GLY A 291 -4.15 30.37 -55.42
N SER A 292 -5.25 30.47 -54.65
CA SER A 292 -5.30 31.25 -53.39
C SER A 292 -5.03 30.33 -52.18
N GLU A 293 -4.35 30.90 -51.16
CA GLU A 293 -4.19 30.26 -49.87
C GLU A 293 -5.33 30.59 -48.90
N TYR A 294 -5.77 29.59 -48.16
CA TYR A 294 -6.81 29.73 -47.15
C TYR A 294 -6.36 29.15 -45.83
N THR A 295 -6.74 29.83 -44.74
CA THR A 295 -6.53 29.34 -43.40
C THR A 295 -7.88 28.95 -42.77
N ILE A 296 -7.95 27.72 -42.21
CA ILE A 296 -9.06 27.29 -41.40
C ILE A 296 -8.74 27.48 -39.92
N LYS A 297 -9.65 28.01 -39.14
CA LYS A 297 -9.59 28.03 -37.66
C LYS A 297 -10.78 27.27 -37.15
N ILE A 298 -10.50 26.40 -36.15
CA ILE A 298 -11.52 25.54 -35.53
C ILE A 298 -11.50 25.78 -34.05
N ALA A 299 -12.62 26.15 -33.48
CA ALA A 299 -12.84 26.28 -32.06
C ALA A 299 -13.46 24.98 -31.54
N LEU A 300 -12.84 24.37 -30.53
CA LEU A 300 -13.23 23.06 -29.99
C LEU A 300 -13.60 23.17 -28.51
N THR A 301 -14.68 22.49 -28.13
CA THR A 301 -15.11 22.30 -26.76
C THR A 301 -14.93 20.82 -26.39
N ALA A 302 -14.36 20.54 -25.22
CA ALA A 302 -14.31 19.19 -24.67
C ALA A 302 -15.71 18.74 -24.23
N LYS A 303 -16.01 17.43 -24.35
CA LYS A 303 -17.27 16.80 -23.91
C LYS A 303 -17.25 16.51 -22.42
#